data_51d4833d9b364033b9fdef25cf9a2772
#
_entry.id   51d4833d9b364033b9fdef25cf9a2772
#
_cell.length_a   1.000
_cell.length_b   1.000
_cell.length_c   1.000
_cell.angle_alpha   90.00
_cell.angle_beta   90.00
_cell.angle_gamma   90.00
#
_symmetry.space_group_name_H-M   'P 1'
#
loop_
_entity.id
_entity.type
_entity.pdbx_description
1 polymer ?
#
loop_
_entity_poly.entity_id
_entity_poly.type
_entity_poly.pdbx_seq_one_letter_code
_entity_poly.pdbx_strand_id
1 'polypeptide(L)'
;MIWWSKRAPVTRVILALFLLAGLVVGTLALRVCFLPRRSSNALWTERRALPVSDVGTLAPDWVRIARTLRPAVVHIGAWEVDAGKPIYLGLGSGLIINPDGYIVTNQHVIERAAELRVKLADGRELIATVVGQDHTMDLALLKIEAHDLPVIPLGDSSALQVGEPVMAIGSPFGFDQTATVGIVSALDREVELKPNDRFIQTDANINPGNSGGPLINRRGQAIGINTVVFTKGGGNSGISFAIPTRFAEPILTRLAANRGTGQTAP
;
A
#
# COMPACT_ATOMS: atom_id res chain seq x y z
N MET A 1 -15.15 -8.54 81.14
CA MET A 1 -13.74 -8.42 80.73
C MET A 1 -13.44 -9.51 79.71
N ILE A 2 -12.72 -9.19 78.62
CA ILE A 2 -12.19 -10.10 77.60
C ILE A 2 -13.20 -10.57 76.57
N TRP A 3 -13.49 -9.71 75.55
CA TRP A 3 -14.12 -10.15 74.29
C TRP A 3 -13.68 -9.30 73.08
N TRP A 4 -12.38 -8.97 72.95
CA TRP A 4 -11.93 -8.05 71.89
C TRP A 4 -10.60 -8.43 71.19
N SER A 5 -10.19 -9.69 71.21
CA SER A 5 -8.84 -9.99 70.68
C SER A 5 -8.75 -11.01 69.51
N LYS A 6 -9.88 -11.48 68.94
CA LYS A 6 -9.78 -12.54 67.88
C LYS A 6 -10.20 -12.15 66.45
N ARG A 7 -10.55 -10.90 66.20
CA ARG A 7 -10.90 -10.47 64.80
C ARG A 7 -9.80 -9.75 64.07
N ALA A 8 -8.68 -9.46 64.64
CA ALA A 8 -7.60 -8.72 64.05
C ALA A 8 -6.82 -9.40 62.85
N PRO A 9 -6.66 -10.72 62.78
CA PRO A 9 -5.91 -11.33 61.67
C PRO A 9 -6.65 -11.36 60.33
N VAL A 10 -7.97 -11.62 60.34
CA VAL A 10 -8.80 -11.75 59.12
C VAL A 10 -8.90 -10.40 58.39
N THR A 11 -9.14 -9.32 59.11
CA THR A 11 -9.28 -7.99 58.53
C THR A 11 -7.95 -7.51 57.90
N ARG A 12 -6.82 -7.85 58.52
CA ARG A 12 -5.47 -7.54 57.96
C ARG A 12 -5.18 -8.35 56.70
N VAL A 13 -5.58 -9.61 56.61
CA VAL A 13 -5.41 -10.45 55.44
C VAL A 13 -6.28 -9.93 54.27
N ILE A 14 -7.53 -9.56 54.52
CA ILE A 14 -8.44 -9.00 53.53
C ILE A 14 -7.88 -7.67 52.99
N LEU A 15 -7.41 -6.78 53.86
CA LEU A 15 -6.82 -5.51 53.46
C LEU A 15 -5.52 -5.70 52.64
N ALA A 16 -4.69 -6.68 52.97
CA ALA A 16 -3.50 -7.03 52.24
C ALA A 16 -3.83 -7.56 50.83
N LEU A 17 -4.89 -8.37 50.70
CA LEU A 17 -5.34 -8.89 49.40
C LEU A 17 -5.92 -7.78 48.51
N PHE A 18 -6.67 -6.82 49.07
CA PHE A 18 -7.14 -5.65 48.29
C PHE A 18 -5.98 -4.74 47.86
N LEU A 19 -4.95 -4.52 48.70
CA LEU A 19 -3.78 -3.77 48.31
C LEU A 19 -2.95 -4.47 47.25
N LEU A 20 -2.81 -5.80 47.33
CA LEU A 20 -2.13 -6.59 46.31
C LEU A 20 -2.89 -6.58 44.97
N ALA A 21 -4.21 -6.74 44.98
CA ALA A 21 -5.06 -6.64 43.82
C ALA A 21 -5.00 -5.24 43.19
N GLY A 22 -5.05 -4.18 43.98
CA GLY A 22 -4.88 -2.79 43.52
C GLY A 22 -3.50 -2.53 42.89
N LEU A 23 -2.45 -3.13 43.45
CA LEU A 23 -1.08 -3.02 42.91
C LEU A 23 -0.95 -3.75 41.59
N VAL A 24 -1.56 -4.94 41.43
CA VAL A 24 -1.57 -5.72 40.18
C VAL A 24 -2.36 -5.00 39.11
N VAL A 25 -3.55 -4.49 39.43
CA VAL A 25 -4.37 -3.72 38.47
C VAL A 25 -3.67 -2.41 38.10
N GLY A 26 -3.07 -1.71 39.06
CA GLY A 26 -2.30 -0.49 38.80
C GLY A 26 -1.07 -0.72 37.94
N THR A 27 -0.33 -1.80 38.16
CA THR A 27 0.82 -2.15 37.30
C THR A 27 0.40 -2.62 35.91
N LEU A 28 -0.75 -3.31 35.77
CA LEU A 28 -1.31 -3.68 34.47
C LEU A 28 -1.80 -2.44 33.70
N ALA A 29 -2.49 -1.51 34.38
CA ALA A 29 -2.96 -0.27 33.81
C ALA A 29 -1.77 0.64 33.37
N LEU A 30 -0.71 0.74 34.20
CA LEU A 30 0.52 1.44 33.85
C LEU A 30 1.24 0.79 32.66
N ARG A 31 1.27 -0.55 32.57
CA ARG A 31 1.85 -1.22 31.40
C ARG A 31 1.05 -0.98 30.12
N VAL A 32 -0.27 -0.85 30.19
CA VAL A 32 -1.11 -0.54 29.02
C VAL A 32 -0.96 0.92 28.60
N CYS A 33 -0.80 1.86 29.56
CA CYS A 33 -0.56 3.28 29.28
C CYS A 33 0.88 3.58 28.80
N PHE A 34 1.86 2.76 29.18
CA PHE A 34 3.26 2.89 28.76
C PHE A 34 3.70 1.88 27.70
N LEU A 35 2.77 1.19 27.04
CA LEU A 35 3.12 0.59 25.76
C LEU A 35 3.55 1.75 24.86
N PRO A 36 4.81 1.77 24.40
CA PRO A 36 5.20 2.80 23.46
C PRO A 36 4.21 2.68 22.30
N ARG A 37 3.43 3.73 22.07
CA ARG A 37 2.81 3.92 20.76
C ARG A 37 3.99 3.74 19.80
N ARG A 38 4.03 2.63 19.10
CA ARG A 38 4.87 2.50 17.93
C ARG A 38 4.42 3.64 17.02
N SER A 39 5.09 4.78 17.12
CA SER A 39 5.18 5.69 16.00
C SER A 39 5.93 4.85 14.97
N SER A 40 5.22 4.17 14.12
CA SER A 40 5.82 3.58 12.96
C SER A 40 6.21 4.77 12.07
N ASN A 41 7.45 5.24 12.20
CA ASN A 41 8.09 6.09 11.21
C ASN A 41 8.28 5.31 9.89
N ALA A 42 7.72 4.11 9.79
CA ALA A 42 7.70 3.32 8.59
C ALA A 42 6.71 3.95 7.59
N LEU A 43 7.20 4.23 6.40
CA LEU A 43 6.41 4.77 5.30
C LEU A 43 5.22 3.86 4.94
N TRP A 44 5.34 2.56 5.16
CA TRP A 44 4.30 1.55 4.95
C TRP A 44 4.10 0.70 6.20
N THR A 45 2.94 0.07 6.31
CA THR A 45 2.66 -0.91 7.34
C THR A 45 2.93 -2.31 6.81
N GLU A 46 3.82 -3.05 7.47
CA GLU A 46 3.92 -4.49 7.27
C GLU A 46 2.69 -5.16 7.88
N ARG A 47 1.63 -5.33 7.10
CA ARG A 47 0.51 -6.14 7.54
C ARG A 47 0.85 -7.61 7.33
N ARG A 48 0.49 -8.41 8.34
CA ARG A 48 0.51 -9.85 8.23
C ARG A 48 -0.28 -10.25 6.97
N ALA A 49 0.34 -11.04 6.09
CA ALA A 49 -0.32 -11.57 4.90
C ALA A 49 -1.69 -12.15 5.27
N LEU A 50 -2.66 -12.01 4.36
CA LEU A 50 -3.97 -12.65 4.57
C LEU A 50 -3.76 -14.14 4.82
N PRO A 51 -4.47 -14.76 5.79
CA PRO A 51 -4.33 -16.19 6.03
C PRO A 51 -4.70 -16.93 4.74
N VAL A 52 -3.73 -17.63 4.19
CA VAL A 52 -3.95 -18.54 3.07
C VAL A 52 -4.61 -19.76 3.70
N SER A 53 -5.81 -20.12 3.24
CA SER A 53 -6.42 -21.38 3.62
C SER A 53 -5.58 -22.51 3.00
N ASP A 54 -4.79 -23.17 3.81
CA ASP A 54 -3.86 -24.26 3.39
C ASP A 54 -4.59 -25.54 2.99
N VAL A 55 -5.89 -25.55 2.95
CA VAL A 55 -6.67 -26.76 2.77
C VAL A 55 -7.28 -26.80 1.37
N GLY A 56 -6.61 -27.49 0.47
CA GLY A 56 -7.24 -28.20 -0.64
C GLY A 56 -7.64 -27.43 -1.90
N THR A 57 -7.44 -26.12 -2.00
CA THR A 57 -7.63 -25.39 -3.26
C THR A 57 -6.30 -24.94 -3.82
N LEU A 58 -5.90 -25.52 -4.93
CA LEU A 58 -4.71 -25.12 -5.71
C LEU A 58 -4.79 -23.69 -6.24
N ALA A 59 -5.99 -23.08 -6.24
CA ALA A 59 -6.25 -21.73 -6.72
C ALA A 59 -6.40 -20.73 -5.55
N PRO A 60 -5.81 -19.52 -5.64
CA PRO A 60 -6.02 -18.45 -4.68
C PRO A 60 -7.49 -18.01 -4.65
N ASP A 61 -7.98 -17.60 -3.48
CA ASP A 61 -9.30 -16.97 -3.36
C ASP A 61 -9.24 -15.50 -3.84
N TRP A 62 -9.22 -15.33 -5.15
CA TRP A 62 -9.14 -14.01 -5.79
C TRP A 62 -10.32 -13.12 -5.47
N VAL A 63 -11.51 -13.68 -5.25
CA VAL A 63 -12.70 -12.90 -4.88
C VAL A 63 -12.51 -12.24 -3.53
N ARG A 64 -12.02 -13.00 -2.54
CA ARG A 64 -11.73 -12.47 -1.21
C ARG A 64 -10.58 -11.45 -1.24
N ILE A 65 -9.49 -11.77 -1.95
CA ILE A 65 -8.34 -10.87 -2.09
C ILE A 65 -8.78 -9.55 -2.73
N ALA A 66 -9.47 -9.58 -3.86
CA ALA A 66 -9.97 -8.40 -4.53
C ALA A 66 -10.88 -7.56 -3.62
N ARG A 67 -11.87 -8.18 -2.96
CA ARG A 67 -12.80 -7.50 -2.06
C ARG A 67 -12.06 -6.78 -0.92
N THR A 68 -11.01 -7.39 -0.38
CA THR A 68 -10.24 -6.84 0.74
C THR A 68 -9.32 -5.69 0.32
N LEU A 69 -8.72 -5.77 -0.89
CA LEU A 69 -7.66 -4.86 -1.30
C LEU A 69 -8.14 -3.71 -2.20
N ARG A 70 -9.23 -3.91 -2.96
CA ARG A 70 -9.79 -2.85 -3.80
C ARG A 70 -9.98 -1.52 -3.07
N PRO A 71 -10.45 -1.45 -1.81
CA PRO A 71 -10.58 -0.17 -1.11
C PRO A 71 -9.28 0.62 -0.94
N ALA A 72 -8.13 -0.04 -1.03
CA ALA A 72 -6.81 0.60 -0.96
C ALA A 72 -6.20 0.93 -2.33
N VAL A 73 -6.93 0.67 -3.43
CA VAL A 73 -6.56 1.10 -4.79
C VAL A 73 -7.35 2.35 -5.13
N VAL A 74 -6.65 3.38 -5.57
CA VAL A 74 -7.23 4.69 -5.87
C VAL A 74 -7.15 5.03 -7.35
N HIS A 75 -8.07 5.88 -7.79
CA HIS A 75 -7.98 6.53 -9.08
C HIS A 75 -7.22 7.84 -8.94
N ILE A 76 -6.33 8.13 -9.88
CA ILE A 76 -5.57 9.36 -9.96
C ILE A 76 -5.90 10.05 -11.27
N GLY A 77 -6.43 11.25 -11.17
CA GLY A 77 -6.61 12.15 -12.31
C GLY A 77 -5.55 13.24 -12.28
N ALA A 78 -5.00 13.56 -13.44
CA ALA A 78 -4.00 14.60 -13.64
C ALA A 78 -4.56 15.72 -14.51
N TRP A 79 -4.42 16.97 -14.06
CA TRP A 79 -4.85 18.16 -14.78
C TRP A 79 -3.69 19.13 -14.96
N GLU A 80 -3.61 19.73 -16.14
CA GLU A 80 -2.78 20.90 -16.44
C GLU A 80 -3.64 22.16 -16.40
N VAL A 81 -3.05 23.32 -16.18
CA VAL A 81 -3.73 24.61 -16.31
C VAL A 81 -3.15 25.34 -17.51
N ASP A 82 -3.94 25.44 -18.58
CA ASP A 82 -3.59 26.22 -19.76
C ASP A 82 -4.51 27.43 -19.89
N ALA A 83 -3.91 28.63 -19.99
CA ALA A 83 -4.63 29.91 -20.07
C ALA A 83 -5.71 30.07 -18.97
N GLY A 84 -5.48 29.52 -17.77
CA GLY A 84 -6.40 29.59 -16.62
C GLY A 84 -7.55 28.57 -16.69
N LYS A 85 -7.54 27.64 -17.64
CA LYS A 85 -8.53 26.57 -17.75
C LYS A 85 -7.90 25.20 -17.42
N PRO A 86 -8.58 24.37 -16.62
CA PRO A 86 -8.09 23.02 -16.36
C PRO A 86 -8.24 22.15 -17.62
N ILE A 87 -7.13 21.54 -18.04
CA ILE A 87 -7.07 20.54 -19.12
C ILE A 87 -6.78 19.20 -18.46
N TYR A 88 -7.62 18.21 -18.75
CA TYR A 88 -7.41 16.85 -18.30
C TYR A 88 -6.30 16.19 -19.11
N LEU A 89 -5.21 15.80 -18.45
CA LEU A 89 -4.06 15.18 -19.09
C LEU A 89 -4.20 13.66 -19.22
N GLY A 90 -4.82 13.04 -18.22
CA GLY A 90 -4.92 11.60 -18.20
C GLY A 90 -5.27 11.05 -16.82
N LEU A 91 -5.30 9.74 -16.78
CA LEU A 91 -5.68 8.98 -15.60
C LEU A 91 -4.72 7.82 -15.34
N GLY A 92 -4.64 7.43 -14.09
CA GLY A 92 -3.95 6.23 -13.63
C GLY A 92 -4.53 5.73 -12.33
N SER A 93 -3.84 4.78 -11.76
CA SER A 93 -4.15 4.19 -10.47
C SER A 93 -3.05 4.47 -9.46
N GLY A 94 -3.35 4.24 -8.20
CA GLY A 94 -2.37 4.24 -7.13
C GLY A 94 -2.73 3.21 -6.08
N LEU A 95 -1.76 2.86 -5.24
CA LEU A 95 -1.99 2.02 -4.07
C LEU A 95 -1.67 2.80 -2.81
N ILE A 96 -2.58 2.75 -1.83
CA ILE A 96 -2.36 3.32 -0.51
C ILE A 96 -1.47 2.37 0.27
N ILE A 97 -0.29 2.85 0.71
CA ILE A 97 0.71 2.07 1.43
C ILE A 97 0.78 2.41 2.92
N ASN A 98 0.15 3.52 3.32
CA ASN A 98 0.15 4.00 4.70
C ASN A 98 -1.23 4.57 5.04
N PRO A 99 -1.81 4.28 6.24
CA PRO A 99 -3.13 4.75 6.63
C PRO A 99 -3.26 6.27 6.71
N ASP A 100 -2.15 6.99 6.79
CA ASP A 100 -2.12 8.46 6.80
C ASP A 100 -2.12 9.09 5.39
N GLY A 101 -2.37 8.30 4.33
CA GLY A 101 -2.61 8.82 2.99
C GLY A 101 -1.38 8.92 2.09
N TYR A 102 -0.34 8.12 2.33
CA TYR A 102 0.73 7.94 1.34
C TYR A 102 0.31 6.97 0.25
N ILE A 103 0.50 7.38 -1.00
CA ILE A 103 0.08 6.65 -2.19
C ILE A 103 1.27 6.50 -3.14
N VAL A 104 1.47 5.29 -3.64
CA VAL A 104 2.44 5.00 -4.71
C VAL A 104 1.71 4.99 -6.04
N THR A 105 2.34 5.55 -7.05
CA THR A 105 1.90 5.50 -8.46
C THR A 105 3.11 5.57 -9.40
N ASN A 106 2.88 5.55 -10.71
CA ASN A 106 3.91 5.82 -11.68
C ASN A 106 4.18 7.32 -11.85
N GLN A 107 5.41 7.68 -12.18
CA GLN A 107 5.79 9.07 -12.44
C GLN A 107 5.09 9.60 -13.70
N HIS A 108 4.98 8.81 -14.77
CA HIS A 108 4.29 9.24 -15.99
C HIS A 108 2.80 9.54 -15.79
N VAL A 109 2.14 8.98 -14.75
CA VAL A 109 0.74 9.29 -14.40
C VAL A 109 0.58 10.73 -13.91
N ILE A 110 1.61 11.26 -13.27
CA ILE A 110 1.60 12.61 -12.68
C ILE A 110 2.39 13.63 -13.48
N GLU A 111 2.97 13.19 -14.59
CA GLU A 111 3.82 14.04 -15.43
C GLU A 111 3.04 15.26 -15.93
N ARG A 112 3.66 16.45 -15.83
CA ARG A 112 3.08 17.75 -16.23
C ARG A 112 1.82 18.18 -15.48
N ALA A 113 1.35 17.41 -14.48
CA ALA A 113 0.15 17.76 -13.73
C ALA A 113 0.39 18.99 -12.85
N ALA A 114 -0.40 20.04 -13.04
CA ALA A 114 -0.48 21.18 -12.14
C ALA A 114 -1.38 20.87 -10.92
N GLU A 115 -2.35 19.98 -11.09
CA GLU A 115 -3.25 19.51 -10.03
C GLU A 115 -3.46 18.01 -10.14
N LEU A 116 -3.40 17.33 -9.01
CA LEU A 116 -3.66 15.90 -8.88
C LEU A 116 -4.87 15.67 -7.97
N ARG A 117 -5.83 14.90 -8.47
CA ARG A 117 -7.00 14.48 -7.69
C ARG A 117 -7.00 12.99 -7.52
N VAL A 118 -7.14 12.57 -6.28
CA VAL A 118 -7.25 11.16 -5.90
C VAL A 118 -8.67 10.86 -5.50
N LYS A 119 -9.32 9.93 -6.19
CA LYS A 119 -10.63 9.42 -5.83
C LYS A 119 -10.48 8.09 -5.11
N LEU A 120 -10.99 8.05 -3.89
CA LEU A 120 -11.00 6.88 -3.03
C LEU A 120 -12.17 5.95 -3.40
N ALA A 121 -12.10 4.70 -2.95
CA ALA A 121 -13.15 3.70 -3.18
C ALA A 121 -14.50 4.05 -2.53
N ASP A 122 -14.50 4.87 -1.48
CA ASP A 122 -15.71 5.38 -0.82
C ASP A 122 -16.33 6.61 -1.52
N GLY A 123 -15.74 7.04 -2.64
CA GLY A 123 -16.21 8.14 -3.46
C GLY A 123 -15.63 9.51 -3.09
N ARG A 124 -14.89 9.65 -1.98
CA ARG A 124 -14.20 10.90 -1.65
C ARG A 124 -13.16 11.24 -2.71
N GLU A 125 -13.10 12.50 -3.10
CA GLU A 125 -12.09 13.05 -3.99
C GLU A 125 -11.24 14.07 -3.23
N LEU A 126 -9.93 13.88 -3.24
CA LEU A 126 -8.98 14.66 -2.46
C LEU A 126 -7.85 15.15 -3.36
N ILE A 127 -7.38 16.37 -3.09
CA ILE A 127 -6.16 16.89 -3.73
C ILE A 127 -4.96 16.16 -3.17
N ALA A 128 -4.07 15.71 -4.06
CA ALA A 128 -2.82 15.09 -3.69
C ALA A 128 -1.64 16.04 -3.90
N THR A 129 -0.67 15.96 -3.00
CA THR A 129 0.63 16.61 -3.14
C THR A 129 1.68 15.58 -3.52
N VAL A 130 2.61 15.97 -4.39
CA VAL A 130 3.76 15.14 -4.73
C VAL A 130 4.78 15.22 -3.61
N VAL A 131 5.05 14.11 -2.94
CA VAL A 131 6.11 13.99 -1.93
C VAL A 131 7.47 13.89 -2.59
N GLY A 132 7.54 13.14 -3.69
CA GLY A 132 8.72 12.99 -4.52
C GLY A 132 8.45 12.07 -5.71
N GLN A 133 9.37 12.10 -6.67
CA GLN A 133 9.28 11.31 -7.89
C GLN A 133 10.65 10.82 -8.33
N ASP A 134 10.68 9.70 -9.03
CA ASP A 134 11.86 9.09 -9.63
C ASP A 134 11.57 8.78 -11.10
N HIS A 135 12.17 9.55 -11.99
CA HIS A 135 11.97 9.41 -13.44
C HIS A 135 12.64 8.15 -14.01
N THR A 136 13.71 7.69 -13.35
CA THR A 136 14.47 6.52 -13.82
C THR A 136 13.63 5.26 -13.69
N MET A 137 13.03 5.07 -12.51
CA MET A 137 12.20 3.90 -12.22
C MET A 137 10.71 4.13 -12.43
N ASP A 138 10.32 5.29 -12.97
CA ASP A 138 8.92 5.64 -13.22
C ASP A 138 8.03 5.52 -11.98
N LEU A 139 8.50 6.04 -10.83
CA LEU A 139 7.81 5.98 -9.55
C LEU A 139 7.51 7.38 -9.00
N ALA A 140 6.37 7.52 -8.36
CA ALA A 140 6.01 8.71 -7.60
C ALA A 140 5.36 8.34 -6.26
N LEU A 141 5.64 9.15 -5.26
CA LEU A 141 5.03 9.09 -3.94
C LEU A 141 4.16 10.33 -3.76
N LEU A 142 2.87 10.11 -3.51
CA LEU A 142 1.88 11.16 -3.27
C LEU A 142 1.43 11.15 -1.82
N LYS A 143 0.85 12.27 -1.37
CA LYS A 143 0.23 12.43 -0.07
C LYS A 143 -1.15 13.10 -0.24
N ILE A 144 -2.15 12.49 0.36
CA ILE A 144 -3.48 13.07 0.57
C ILE A 144 -3.73 13.32 2.05
N GLU A 145 -4.48 14.36 2.39
CA GLU A 145 -4.85 14.65 3.78
C GLU A 145 -6.07 13.82 4.18
N ALA A 146 -5.79 12.58 4.60
CA ALA A 146 -6.77 11.61 5.12
C ALA A 146 -6.08 10.64 6.06
N HIS A 147 -6.87 10.01 6.95
CA HIS A 147 -6.40 9.10 8.00
C HIS A 147 -7.24 7.83 8.00
N ASP A 148 -6.75 6.81 8.69
CA ASP A 148 -7.42 5.51 8.86
C ASP A 148 -7.79 4.83 7.53
N LEU A 149 -6.98 5.08 6.50
CA LEU A 149 -7.21 4.52 5.18
C LEU A 149 -6.84 3.04 5.12
N PRO A 150 -7.56 2.24 4.31
CA PRO A 150 -7.15 0.89 3.99
C PRO A 150 -5.81 0.92 3.25
N VAL A 151 -4.97 -0.09 3.49
CA VAL A 151 -3.63 -0.18 2.90
C VAL A 151 -3.38 -1.53 2.24
N ILE A 152 -2.52 -1.55 1.23
CA ILE A 152 -1.98 -2.76 0.65
C ILE A 152 -0.58 -2.97 1.21
N PRO A 153 -0.30 -4.12 1.87
CA PRO A 153 1.03 -4.44 2.32
C PRO A 153 1.96 -4.70 1.13
N LEU A 154 3.19 -4.20 1.21
CA LEU A 154 4.23 -4.54 0.25
C LEU A 154 4.76 -5.95 0.56
N GLY A 155 4.97 -6.74 -0.48
CA GLY A 155 5.53 -8.08 -0.42
C GLY A 155 6.92 -8.11 -1.03
N ASP A 156 7.67 -9.13 -0.68
CA ASP A 156 9.02 -9.34 -1.21
C ASP A 156 8.96 -9.92 -2.64
N SER A 157 9.29 -9.10 -3.63
CA SER A 157 9.35 -9.53 -5.02
C SER A 157 10.62 -10.31 -5.38
N SER A 158 11.61 -10.39 -4.49
CA SER A 158 12.83 -11.19 -4.73
C SER A 158 12.59 -12.70 -4.62
N ALA A 159 11.53 -13.09 -3.89
CA ALA A 159 11.14 -14.47 -3.68
C ALA A 159 10.19 -15.03 -4.76
N LEU A 160 9.81 -14.21 -5.76
CA LEU A 160 8.89 -14.61 -6.81
C LEU A 160 9.46 -15.69 -7.72
N GLN A 161 8.58 -16.54 -8.23
CA GLN A 161 8.89 -17.56 -9.21
C GLN A 161 7.99 -17.44 -10.44
N VAL A 162 8.54 -17.79 -11.61
CA VAL A 162 7.76 -17.91 -12.84
C VAL A 162 6.67 -18.96 -12.65
N GLY A 163 5.45 -18.66 -13.10
CA GLY A 163 4.27 -19.48 -12.91
C GLY A 163 3.45 -19.16 -11.66
N GLU A 164 3.95 -18.31 -10.73
CA GLU A 164 3.13 -17.87 -9.59
C GLU A 164 1.92 -17.08 -10.05
N PRO A 165 0.71 -17.38 -9.51
CA PRO A 165 -0.49 -16.66 -9.86
C PRO A 165 -0.49 -15.26 -9.24
N VAL A 166 -0.91 -14.27 -10.03
CA VAL A 166 -0.95 -12.85 -9.66
C VAL A 166 -2.25 -12.19 -10.11
N MET A 167 -2.60 -11.08 -9.47
CA MET A 167 -3.73 -10.23 -9.83
C MET A 167 -3.26 -8.78 -9.99
N ALA A 168 -3.53 -8.18 -11.14
CA ALA A 168 -3.39 -6.74 -11.33
C ALA A 168 -4.71 -6.06 -10.96
N ILE A 169 -4.64 -4.98 -10.17
CA ILE A 169 -5.81 -4.17 -9.83
C ILE A 169 -5.53 -2.74 -10.28
N GLY A 170 -6.54 -2.11 -10.88
CA GLY A 170 -6.50 -0.70 -11.25
C GLY A 170 -7.87 -0.06 -11.11
N SER A 171 -7.92 1.26 -11.27
CA SER A 171 -9.15 2.05 -11.23
C SER A 171 -9.26 2.90 -12.51
N PRO A 172 -9.40 2.26 -13.69
CA PRO A 172 -9.58 3.01 -14.93
C PRO A 172 -10.89 3.79 -14.89
N PHE A 173 -10.89 5.01 -15.42
CA PHE A 173 -12.07 5.87 -15.55
C PHE A 173 -12.73 6.32 -14.23
N GLY A 174 -12.20 5.97 -13.06
CA GLY A 174 -12.71 6.42 -11.76
C GLY A 174 -14.10 5.90 -11.35
N PHE A 175 -14.65 4.92 -12.09
CA PHE A 175 -15.98 4.36 -11.79
C PHE A 175 -15.89 3.01 -11.10
N ASP A 176 -15.19 2.03 -11.71
CA ASP A 176 -15.06 0.68 -11.17
C ASP A 176 -13.63 0.22 -11.24
N GLN A 177 -13.17 -0.31 -10.10
CA GLN A 177 -11.86 -0.94 -10.04
C GLN A 177 -11.89 -2.25 -10.83
N THR A 178 -11.00 -2.37 -11.79
CA THR A 178 -10.83 -3.55 -12.63
C THR A 178 -9.76 -4.45 -12.01
N ALA A 179 -10.04 -5.74 -11.93
CA ALA A 179 -9.08 -6.76 -11.52
C ALA A 179 -8.90 -7.77 -12.65
N THR A 180 -7.64 -8.07 -12.97
CA THR A 180 -7.27 -9.09 -13.96
C THR A 180 -6.33 -10.09 -13.33
N VAL A 181 -6.43 -11.36 -13.66
CA VAL A 181 -5.64 -12.44 -13.11
C VAL A 181 -4.76 -13.05 -14.19
N GLY A 182 -3.55 -13.41 -13.82
CA GLY A 182 -2.58 -14.09 -14.65
C GLY A 182 -1.50 -14.75 -13.80
N ILE A 183 -0.34 -14.95 -14.40
CA ILE A 183 0.84 -15.50 -13.74
C ILE A 183 2.06 -14.57 -13.91
N VAL A 184 3.07 -14.79 -13.14
CA VAL A 184 4.42 -14.29 -13.41
C VAL A 184 4.96 -15.03 -14.64
N SER A 185 5.11 -14.34 -15.76
CA SER A 185 5.58 -14.92 -17.03
C SER A 185 7.10 -14.90 -17.13
N ALA A 186 7.76 -13.87 -16.59
CA ALA A 186 9.21 -13.75 -16.50
C ALA A 186 9.60 -12.79 -15.37
N LEU A 187 10.83 -12.90 -14.91
CA LEU A 187 11.44 -12.01 -13.94
C LEU A 187 12.65 -11.31 -14.55
N ASP A 188 12.99 -10.16 -14.00
CA ASP A 188 14.16 -9.37 -14.44
C ASP A 188 14.18 -9.06 -15.94
N ARG A 189 12.98 -8.80 -16.50
CA ARG A 189 12.84 -8.54 -17.93
C ARG A 189 13.35 -7.14 -18.24
N GLU A 190 14.41 -7.07 -19.02
CA GLU A 190 14.88 -5.83 -19.60
C GLU A 190 14.01 -5.48 -20.81
N VAL A 191 13.54 -4.23 -20.85
CA VAL A 191 12.79 -3.71 -22.00
C VAL A 191 13.63 -2.57 -22.57
N GLU A 192 13.84 -2.54 -23.87
CA GLU A 192 14.76 -1.59 -24.57
C GLU A 192 14.43 -0.10 -24.34
N LEU A 193 13.44 0.22 -23.51
CA LEU A 193 12.98 1.59 -23.28
C LEU A 193 13.85 2.36 -22.29
N LYS A 194 14.46 1.67 -21.32
CA LYS A 194 15.37 2.28 -20.34
C LYS A 194 16.47 1.30 -19.95
N PRO A 195 17.74 1.68 -19.95
CA PRO A 195 18.84 0.83 -19.52
C PRO A 195 18.67 0.46 -18.03
N ASN A 196 18.88 -0.81 -17.69
CA ASN A 196 18.82 -1.39 -16.35
C ASN A 196 17.41 -1.56 -15.73
N ASP A 197 16.34 -1.29 -16.45
CA ASP A 197 14.99 -1.59 -15.96
C ASP A 197 14.76 -3.11 -15.94
N ARG A 198 14.40 -3.63 -14.78
CA ARG A 198 14.11 -5.06 -14.57
C ARG A 198 12.70 -5.22 -14.08
N PHE A 199 11.81 -5.59 -15.00
CA PHE A 199 10.39 -5.73 -14.74
C PHE A 199 10.00 -7.17 -14.38
N ILE A 200 8.89 -7.29 -13.64
CA ILE A 200 8.08 -8.51 -13.61
C ILE A 200 7.24 -8.49 -14.88
N GLN A 201 7.36 -9.53 -15.72
CA GLN A 201 6.46 -9.75 -16.83
C GLN A 201 5.30 -10.62 -16.37
N THR A 202 4.08 -10.29 -16.76
CA THR A 202 2.86 -11.05 -16.47
C THR A 202 1.93 -11.07 -17.69
N ASP A 203 1.09 -12.08 -17.77
CA ASP A 203 -0.02 -12.17 -18.72
C ASP A 203 -1.34 -11.62 -18.14
N ALA A 204 -1.34 -11.22 -16.84
CA ALA A 204 -2.43 -10.43 -16.29
C ALA A 204 -2.59 -9.13 -17.11
N ASN A 205 -3.81 -8.86 -17.54
CA ASN A 205 -4.10 -7.79 -18.48
C ASN A 205 -3.91 -6.41 -17.84
N ILE A 206 -2.88 -5.66 -18.24
CA ILE A 206 -2.63 -4.27 -17.83
C ILE A 206 -2.95 -3.37 -19.03
N ASN A 207 -3.92 -2.48 -18.84
CA ASN A 207 -4.37 -1.52 -19.83
C ASN A 207 -4.19 -0.09 -19.30
N PRO A 208 -4.29 0.95 -20.15
CA PRO A 208 -4.36 2.33 -19.71
C PRO A 208 -5.38 2.51 -18.59
N GLY A 209 -4.95 3.15 -17.50
CA GLY A 209 -5.71 3.29 -16.26
C GLY A 209 -5.31 2.33 -15.15
N ASN A 210 -4.69 1.18 -15.43
CA ASN A 210 -4.13 0.29 -14.40
C ASN A 210 -2.71 0.69 -13.99
N SER A 211 -2.03 1.56 -14.76
CA SER A 211 -0.70 2.08 -14.44
C SER A 211 -0.70 2.73 -13.07
N GLY A 212 0.31 2.44 -12.25
CA GLY A 212 0.44 2.88 -10.87
C GLY A 212 -0.34 2.04 -9.85
N GLY A 213 -1.24 1.15 -10.29
CA GLY A 213 -1.92 0.19 -9.44
C GLY A 213 -1.04 -1.00 -9.06
N PRO A 214 -1.44 -1.83 -8.08
CA PRO A 214 -0.66 -2.96 -7.61
C PRO A 214 -0.77 -4.21 -8.50
N LEU A 215 0.34 -4.95 -8.61
CA LEU A 215 0.37 -6.37 -8.92
C LEU A 215 0.41 -7.15 -7.61
N ILE A 216 -0.57 -8.01 -7.37
CA ILE A 216 -0.84 -8.67 -6.09
C ILE A 216 -0.52 -10.16 -6.18
N ASN A 217 0.15 -10.72 -5.16
CA ASN A 217 0.37 -12.15 -5.01
C ASN A 217 -0.83 -12.83 -4.32
N ARG A 218 -0.81 -14.17 -4.25
CA ARG A 218 -1.85 -14.98 -3.59
C ARG A 218 -2.01 -14.72 -2.08
N ARG A 219 -1.06 -13.99 -1.45
CA ARG A 219 -1.12 -13.60 -0.03
C ARG A 219 -1.77 -12.24 0.16
N GLY A 220 -2.18 -11.56 -0.92
CA GLY A 220 -2.75 -10.21 -0.85
C GLY A 220 -1.70 -9.13 -0.61
N GLN A 221 -0.48 -9.32 -1.04
CA GLN A 221 0.62 -8.37 -0.94
C GLN A 221 0.94 -7.82 -2.33
N ALA A 222 1.21 -6.53 -2.44
CA ALA A 222 1.73 -5.92 -3.66
C ALA A 222 3.19 -6.37 -3.85
N ILE A 223 3.46 -7.04 -4.97
CA ILE A 223 4.79 -7.49 -5.38
C ILE A 223 5.35 -6.66 -6.52
N GLY A 224 4.53 -5.79 -7.10
CA GLY A 224 4.91 -4.86 -8.15
C GLY A 224 3.92 -3.72 -8.30
N ILE A 225 4.37 -2.67 -8.99
CA ILE A 225 3.57 -1.53 -9.44
C ILE A 225 3.36 -1.69 -10.94
N ASN A 226 2.10 -1.85 -11.38
CA ASN A 226 1.75 -2.01 -12.78
C ASN A 226 2.23 -0.81 -13.60
N THR A 227 2.85 -1.07 -14.74
CA THR A 227 3.25 -0.01 -15.66
C THR A 227 2.91 -0.40 -17.09
N VAL A 228 2.43 0.56 -17.88
CA VAL A 228 2.16 0.35 -19.31
C VAL A 228 3.47 0.53 -20.04
N VAL A 229 3.97 -0.54 -20.63
CA VAL A 229 5.06 -0.49 -21.59
C VAL A 229 4.45 -0.53 -22.98
N PHE A 230 4.77 0.47 -23.81
CA PHE A 230 4.25 0.53 -25.19
C PHE A 230 4.73 -0.67 -25.99
N THR A 231 3.81 -1.58 -26.34
CA THR A 231 4.07 -2.62 -27.30
C THR A 231 3.79 -2.09 -28.71
N LYS A 232 4.70 -2.37 -29.66
CA LYS A 232 4.47 -2.07 -31.08
C LYS A 232 3.22 -2.83 -31.54
N GLY A 233 2.09 -2.12 -31.70
CA GLY A 233 0.86 -2.75 -32.18
C GLY A 233 -0.44 -2.33 -31.51
N GLY A 234 -0.41 -1.53 -30.44
CA GLY A 234 -1.60 -0.86 -29.88
C GLY A 234 -2.63 -1.73 -29.15
N GLY A 235 -2.33 -2.99 -28.84
CA GLY A 235 -3.20 -3.89 -28.09
C GLY A 235 -2.42 -4.70 -27.06
N ASN A 236 -3.11 -5.15 -26.01
CA ASN A 236 -2.51 -6.07 -25.05
C ASN A 236 -2.33 -7.44 -25.70
N SER A 237 -1.10 -7.81 -26.00
CA SER A 237 -0.72 -9.10 -26.59
C SER A 237 -0.48 -10.20 -25.54
N GLY A 238 -0.98 -10.03 -24.30
CA GLY A 238 -0.68 -10.94 -23.19
C GLY A 238 0.70 -10.71 -22.59
N ILE A 239 1.31 -9.54 -22.83
CA ILE A 239 2.59 -9.14 -22.28
C ILE A 239 2.39 -7.83 -21.54
N SER A 240 2.45 -7.89 -20.22
CA SER A 240 2.30 -6.77 -19.31
C SER A 240 3.48 -6.71 -18.36
N PHE A 241 3.74 -5.55 -17.78
CA PHE A 241 4.91 -5.31 -16.95
C PHE A 241 4.54 -4.64 -15.63
N ALA A 242 5.31 -4.94 -14.57
CA ALA A 242 5.23 -4.27 -13.29
C ALA A 242 6.63 -4.01 -12.74
N ILE A 243 6.82 -2.87 -12.07
CA ILE A 243 8.05 -2.51 -11.37
C ILE A 243 8.10 -3.33 -10.08
N PRO A 244 9.13 -4.18 -9.85
CA PRO A 244 9.23 -5.02 -8.67
C PRO A 244 9.31 -4.18 -7.38
N THR A 245 8.65 -4.61 -6.30
CA THR A 245 8.70 -3.92 -4.99
C THR A 245 10.10 -3.82 -4.43
N ARG A 246 10.97 -4.80 -4.65
CA ARG A 246 12.38 -4.76 -4.21
C ARG A 246 13.16 -3.56 -4.74
N PHE A 247 12.77 -3.00 -5.90
CA PHE A 247 13.35 -1.77 -6.43
C PHE A 247 12.56 -0.53 -6.00
N ALA A 248 11.23 -0.68 -5.82
CA ALA A 248 10.39 0.44 -5.41
C ALA A 248 10.63 0.86 -3.95
N GLU A 249 10.77 -0.08 -3.01
CA GLU A 249 10.90 0.20 -1.59
C GLU A 249 12.06 1.14 -1.21
N PRO A 250 13.31 0.93 -1.70
CA PRO A 250 14.42 1.85 -1.41
C PRO A 250 14.17 3.26 -1.94
N ILE A 251 13.56 3.35 -3.13
CA ILE A 251 13.22 4.63 -3.78
C ILE A 251 12.16 5.36 -2.96
N LEU A 252 11.07 4.69 -2.61
CA LEU A 252 9.98 5.27 -1.81
C LEU A 252 10.47 5.75 -0.45
N THR A 253 11.37 5.00 0.19
CA THR A 253 12.01 5.38 1.45
C THR A 253 12.81 6.67 1.29
N ARG A 254 13.59 6.78 0.22
CA ARG A 254 14.37 7.98 -0.11
C ARG A 254 13.46 9.18 -0.38
N LEU A 255 12.41 8.99 -1.19
CA LEU A 255 11.46 10.06 -1.52
C LEU A 255 10.75 10.59 -0.28
N ALA A 256 10.36 9.72 0.64
CA ALA A 256 9.73 10.12 1.90
C ALA A 256 10.67 10.88 2.83
N ALA A 257 11.95 10.50 2.88
CA ALA A 257 12.96 11.17 3.71
C ALA A 257 13.25 12.60 3.23
N ASN A 258 13.22 12.84 1.92
CA ASN A 258 13.53 14.15 1.32
C ASN A 258 12.41 15.20 1.54
N ARG A 259 11.23 14.82 2.01
CA ARG A 259 10.14 15.76 2.34
C ARG A 259 10.56 16.83 3.35
N GLY A 260 11.56 16.56 4.19
CA GLY A 260 12.07 17.51 5.21
C GLY A 260 13.09 18.52 4.70
N THR A 261 13.66 18.34 3.51
CA THR A 261 14.81 19.12 3.02
C THR A 261 14.49 20.11 1.90
N GLY A 262 13.25 20.11 1.37
CA GLY A 262 12.83 21.06 0.30
C GLY A 262 13.60 20.90 -1.03
N GLN A 263 14.38 19.84 -1.20
CA GLN A 263 15.10 19.57 -2.44
C GLN A 263 14.30 18.64 -3.35
N THR A 264 13.81 19.20 -4.45
CA THR A 264 13.45 18.40 -5.64
C THR A 264 14.72 17.75 -6.15
N ALA A 265 14.76 16.43 -6.21
CA ALA A 265 15.85 15.72 -6.86
C ALA A 265 15.92 16.11 -8.35
N PRO A 266 17.12 16.25 -8.92
CA PRO A 266 17.33 16.63 -10.31
C PRO A 266 16.78 15.60 -11.29
#